data_78d80766e7cc390b1c3d8be64ec3b391
#
_entry.id   78d80766e7cc390b1c3d8be64ec3b391
#
_cell.length_a   1.000
_cell.length_b   1.000
_cell.length_c   1.000
_cell.angle_alpha   90.00
_cell.angle_beta   90.00
_cell.angle_gamma   90.00
#
_symmetry.space_group_name_H-M   'P 1'
#
loop_
_entity.id
_entity.type
_entity.pdbx_description
1 polymer ?
#
loop_
_entity_poly.entity_id
_entity_poly.type
_entity_poly.pdbx_seq_one_letter_code
_entity_poly.pdbx_strand_id
1 'polypeptide(L)'
;MRVQLSAIVAVAISSAFGLGSAWGQTQQPAEQTSQTAQKSPWKDRAEYDLATSAGTEKDPQKKLDLLNQWKEKYPDTNLKEMRLEAFLGAYQALQQPEKMLATASDLLALNPKSLSALYWICVLSVNPARTASDNLDLAQKAATGLLNAEKPPQVADDQWKQTQGQMAVFAHRTLGWVYVQRKDYANAETELKTELQAKPGDSEAVYWLAGALRARAAAEKKPELFTEALFYYARGAAYDGPGSFDAARRKQLEAWLLKAYTDYHGDDPAGFQALLALAKANAVPPEGFKILSADEVANDKREQLKASNPSLALWVTVKEQLTGPGGDAYFGGSMKDALVPPEGQPAFQGKVISQEPARLPKVVKVSIEDGKTPDATLTFDPPLARPAEPGTIITFRGQAKSFTKEPFMVHFEVEKENLTGWPGPPPPKKAVVHKKKVE
;
A
#
# COMPACT_ATOMS: atom_id res chain seq x y z
N MET A 1 -8.93 -8.55 -22.58
CA MET A 1 -9.53 -8.40 -21.23
C MET A 1 -11.05 -8.54 -21.39
N ARG A 2 -11.63 -9.68 -21.03
CA ARG A 2 -13.09 -9.84 -21.03
C ARG A 2 -13.62 -9.19 -19.76
N VAL A 3 -14.27 -8.05 -19.89
CA VAL A 3 -15.05 -7.46 -18.82
C VAL A 3 -16.21 -8.43 -18.54
N GLN A 4 -16.10 -9.22 -17.49
CA GLN A 4 -17.28 -9.90 -16.94
C GLN A 4 -18.14 -8.81 -16.30
N LEU A 5 -19.03 -8.23 -17.11
CA LEU A 5 -20.14 -7.42 -16.61
C LEU A 5 -20.98 -8.36 -15.74
N SER A 6 -20.85 -8.21 -14.41
CA SER A 6 -21.66 -8.94 -13.46
C SER A 6 -23.11 -8.59 -13.72
N ALA A 7 -23.85 -9.51 -14.34
CA ALA A 7 -25.24 -9.37 -14.77
C ALA A 7 -26.23 -9.07 -13.62
N ILE A 8 -25.78 -9.11 -12.38
CA ILE A 8 -26.63 -9.00 -11.18
C ILE A 8 -27.10 -7.57 -10.90
N VAL A 9 -26.33 -6.54 -11.25
CA VAL A 9 -26.70 -5.14 -10.96
C VAL A 9 -27.56 -4.51 -12.05
N ALA A 10 -27.38 -4.93 -13.30
CA ALA A 10 -28.18 -4.43 -14.43
C ALA A 10 -29.68 -4.80 -14.30
N VAL A 11 -29.99 -5.96 -13.72
CA VAL A 11 -31.39 -6.41 -13.49
C VAL A 11 -32.06 -5.58 -12.39
N ALA A 12 -31.33 -5.16 -11.35
CA ALA A 12 -31.89 -4.39 -10.24
C ALA A 12 -32.28 -2.95 -10.65
N ILE A 13 -31.47 -2.30 -11.49
CA ILE A 13 -31.79 -0.94 -11.97
C ILE A 13 -32.90 -0.98 -13.04
N SER A 14 -32.88 -1.96 -13.94
CA SER A 14 -33.93 -2.13 -14.95
C SER A 14 -35.29 -2.48 -14.30
N SER A 15 -35.31 -3.24 -13.22
CA SER A 15 -36.54 -3.59 -12.49
C SER A 15 -37.00 -2.47 -11.54
N ALA A 16 -36.07 -1.65 -10.98
CA ALA A 16 -36.39 -0.52 -10.11
C ALA A 16 -37.00 0.65 -10.88
N PHE A 17 -36.67 0.83 -12.15
CA PHE A 17 -37.15 1.93 -12.98
C PHE A 17 -38.31 1.57 -13.92
N GLY A 18 -38.98 0.43 -13.73
CA GLY A 18 -40.27 0.18 -14.34
C GLY A 18 -40.29 0.16 -15.88
N LEU A 19 -39.20 -0.23 -16.55
CA LEU A 19 -39.20 -0.38 -18.02
C LEU A 19 -40.13 -1.52 -18.50
N GLY A 20 -40.67 -2.31 -17.58
CA GLY A 20 -41.65 -3.34 -17.89
C GLY A 20 -43.11 -2.85 -17.97
N SER A 21 -43.42 -1.66 -17.49
CA SER A 21 -44.82 -1.18 -17.36
C SER A 21 -45.24 -0.10 -18.34
N ALA A 22 -44.32 0.57 -19.02
CA ALA A 22 -44.66 1.65 -19.94
C ALA A 22 -45.28 1.18 -21.25
N TRP A 23 -45.15 -0.14 -21.56
CA TRP A 23 -45.63 -0.71 -22.83
C TRP A 23 -47.01 -1.33 -22.71
N GLY A 24 -47.59 -1.45 -21.52
CA GLY A 24 -48.79 -2.25 -21.28
C GLY A 24 -50.08 -1.54 -20.82
N GLN A 25 -50.07 -0.25 -20.59
CA GLN A 25 -51.25 0.49 -20.14
C GLN A 25 -51.62 1.66 -21.07
N THR A 26 -52.11 1.35 -22.23
CA THR A 26 -53.07 2.22 -22.90
C THR A 26 -54.37 1.45 -23.01
N GLN A 27 -55.31 1.80 -22.13
CA GLN A 27 -56.70 1.26 -22.15
C GLN A 27 -57.36 1.48 -23.49
N GLN A 28 -58.15 0.50 -23.94
CA GLN A 28 -59.15 0.65 -25.00
C GLN A 28 -60.08 1.82 -24.73
N PRO A 29 -60.56 2.52 -25.74
CA PRO A 29 -61.50 3.63 -25.58
C PRO A 29 -62.83 3.14 -25.07
N ALA A 30 -63.15 3.42 -23.82
CA ALA A 30 -64.52 3.41 -23.30
C ALA A 30 -65.07 4.85 -23.43
N GLU A 31 -66.33 4.91 -23.77
CA GLU A 31 -67.14 6.07 -24.13
C GLU A 31 -66.99 7.33 -23.25
N GLN A 32 -66.92 8.45 -23.92
CA GLN A 32 -67.25 9.83 -23.60
C GLN A 32 -67.63 10.16 -22.15
N THR A 33 -66.71 10.80 -21.46
CA THR A 33 -66.91 11.92 -20.60
C THR A 33 -65.82 12.93 -20.83
N SER A 34 -66.17 14.22 -20.94
CA SER A 34 -65.30 15.33 -21.31
C SER A 34 -64.12 15.50 -20.33
N GLN A 35 -63.01 14.83 -20.61
CA GLN A 35 -61.68 15.13 -20.09
C GLN A 35 -60.93 15.83 -21.19
N THR A 36 -60.24 16.93 -20.85
CA THR A 36 -59.26 17.61 -21.72
C THR A 36 -58.39 16.56 -22.44
N ALA A 37 -58.56 16.43 -23.76
CA ALA A 37 -57.89 15.44 -24.59
C ALA A 37 -56.40 15.60 -24.41
N GLN A 38 -55.79 14.72 -23.62
CA GLN A 38 -54.34 14.64 -23.47
C GLN A 38 -53.79 14.23 -24.86
N LYS A 39 -53.10 15.16 -25.54
CA LYS A 39 -52.57 14.97 -26.90
C LYS A 39 -51.68 13.74 -26.87
N SER A 40 -51.95 12.77 -27.72
CA SER A 40 -51.18 11.53 -27.88
C SER A 40 -49.68 11.88 -27.99
N PRO A 41 -48.75 11.21 -27.24
CA PRO A 41 -47.31 11.41 -27.40
C PRO A 41 -46.80 10.91 -28.75
N TRP A 42 -47.54 10.03 -29.41
CA TRP A 42 -47.22 9.43 -30.70
C TRP A 42 -47.60 10.35 -31.87
N LYS A 43 -46.78 10.37 -32.92
CA LYS A 43 -47.10 11.11 -34.16
C LYS A 43 -48.33 10.55 -34.85
N ASP A 44 -48.41 9.21 -34.93
CA ASP A 44 -49.48 8.47 -35.54
C ASP A 44 -49.55 7.00 -35.00
N ARG A 45 -50.51 6.23 -35.51
CA ARG A 45 -50.72 4.85 -35.12
C ARG A 45 -49.53 3.96 -35.55
N ALA A 46 -48.91 4.21 -36.68
CA ALA A 46 -47.80 3.41 -37.21
C ALA A 46 -46.52 3.60 -36.35
N GLU A 47 -46.29 4.79 -35.79
CA GLU A 47 -45.26 5.00 -34.80
C GLU A 47 -45.50 4.19 -33.50
N TYR A 48 -46.72 4.21 -32.99
CA TYR A 48 -47.10 3.39 -31.82
C TYR A 48 -46.87 1.90 -32.06
N ASP A 49 -47.32 1.36 -33.19
CA ASP A 49 -47.19 -0.06 -33.53
C ASP A 49 -45.72 -0.46 -33.70
N LEU A 50 -44.90 0.38 -34.35
CA LEU A 50 -43.46 0.14 -34.48
C LEU A 50 -42.73 0.16 -33.17
N ALA A 51 -42.98 1.16 -32.35
CA ALA A 51 -42.39 1.30 -31.01
C ALA A 51 -42.80 0.14 -30.10
N THR A 52 -44.08 -0.26 -30.13
CA THR A 52 -44.57 -1.41 -29.33
C THR A 52 -43.91 -2.70 -29.81
N SER A 53 -43.77 -2.90 -31.13
CA SER A 53 -43.04 -4.07 -31.68
C SER A 53 -41.58 -4.08 -31.21
N ALA A 54 -40.91 -2.96 -31.24
CA ALA A 54 -39.54 -2.86 -30.71
C ALA A 54 -39.48 -3.10 -29.19
N GLY A 55 -40.47 -2.64 -28.43
CA GLY A 55 -40.53 -2.83 -26.99
C GLY A 55 -40.71 -4.28 -26.56
N THR A 56 -41.55 -5.04 -27.30
CA THR A 56 -41.91 -6.43 -26.98
C THR A 56 -40.95 -7.45 -27.61
N GLU A 57 -40.12 -7.05 -28.57
CA GLU A 57 -39.16 -7.95 -29.23
C GLU A 57 -38.10 -8.44 -28.19
N LYS A 58 -37.91 -9.76 -28.16
CA LYS A 58 -36.99 -10.44 -27.24
C LYS A 58 -35.60 -10.66 -27.83
N ASP A 59 -35.52 -10.81 -29.15
CA ASP A 59 -34.24 -10.94 -29.84
C ASP A 59 -33.57 -9.58 -29.91
N PRO A 60 -32.39 -9.40 -29.28
CA PRO A 60 -31.74 -8.09 -29.19
C PRO A 60 -31.37 -7.49 -30.56
N GLN A 61 -31.02 -8.34 -31.54
CA GLN A 61 -30.70 -7.86 -32.90
C GLN A 61 -31.94 -7.39 -33.62
N LYS A 62 -33.03 -8.15 -33.59
CA LYS A 62 -34.30 -7.74 -34.18
C LYS A 62 -34.89 -6.51 -33.55
N LYS A 63 -34.73 -6.40 -32.18
CA LYS A 63 -35.08 -5.19 -31.46
C LYS A 63 -34.31 -3.98 -31.97
N LEU A 64 -32.99 -4.13 -32.18
CA LEU A 64 -32.14 -3.07 -32.73
C LEU A 64 -32.57 -2.66 -34.14
N ASP A 65 -32.96 -3.63 -35.00
CA ASP A 65 -33.45 -3.35 -36.33
C ASP A 65 -34.76 -2.56 -36.31
N LEU A 66 -35.69 -2.91 -35.44
CA LEU A 66 -36.94 -2.17 -35.23
C LEU A 66 -36.70 -0.75 -34.69
N LEU A 67 -35.77 -0.60 -33.77
CA LEU A 67 -35.39 0.70 -33.20
C LEU A 67 -34.74 1.59 -34.28
N ASN A 68 -33.92 1.04 -35.14
CA ASN A 68 -33.36 1.77 -36.30
C ASN A 68 -34.44 2.21 -37.25
N GLN A 69 -35.42 1.33 -37.59
CA GLN A 69 -36.58 1.71 -38.40
C GLN A 69 -37.38 2.82 -37.74
N TRP A 70 -37.58 2.78 -36.41
CA TRP A 70 -38.25 3.85 -35.66
C TRP A 70 -37.47 5.15 -35.78
N LYS A 71 -36.14 5.12 -35.60
CA LYS A 71 -35.27 6.30 -35.69
C LYS A 71 -35.32 6.93 -37.10
N GLU A 72 -35.33 6.11 -38.13
CA GLU A 72 -35.35 6.55 -39.52
C GLU A 72 -36.70 7.16 -39.92
N LYS A 73 -37.80 6.47 -39.58
CA LYS A 73 -39.16 6.92 -39.96
C LYS A 73 -39.65 8.11 -39.13
N TYR A 74 -39.22 8.19 -37.86
CA TYR A 74 -39.66 9.20 -36.90
C TYR A 74 -38.51 9.90 -36.22
N PRO A 75 -37.65 10.61 -36.98
CA PRO A 75 -36.46 11.27 -36.44
C PRO A 75 -36.84 12.29 -35.36
N ASP A 76 -37.98 12.99 -35.53
CA ASP A 76 -38.47 14.06 -34.64
C ASP A 76 -39.61 13.59 -33.71
N THR A 77 -39.56 12.32 -33.27
CA THR A 77 -40.50 11.83 -32.27
C THR A 77 -40.41 12.61 -30.95
N ASN A 78 -41.57 12.76 -30.26
CA ASN A 78 -41.61 13.28 -28.89
C ASN A 78 -41.03 12.26 -27.88
N LEU A 79 -40.80 11.02 -28.32
CA LEU A 79 -40.38 9.89 -27.47
C LEU A 79 -38.89 9.54 -27.69
N LYS A 80 -38.07 10.55 -28.01
CA LYS A 80 -36.61 10.38 -28.21
C LYS A 80 -35.95 9.73 -27.00
N GLU A 81 -36.30 10.17 -25.80
CA GLU A 81 -35.77 9.62 -24.55
C GLU A 81 -36.07 8.13 -24.41
N MET A 82 -37.34 7.74 -24.54
CA MET A 82 -37.76 6.34 -24.49
C MET A 82 -37.06 5.48 -25.54
N ARG A 83 -36.87 6.02 -26.77
CA ARG A 83 -36.16 5.33 -27.86
C ARG A 83 -34.68 5.15 -27.52
N LEU A 84 -34.00 6.15 -26.94
CA LEU A 84 -32.60 6.04 -26.53
C LEU A 84 -32.43 5.03 -25.38
N GLU A 85 -33.35 4.99 -24.42
CA GLU A 85 -33.38 3.97 -23.37
C GLU A 85 -33.51 2.55 -23.97
N ALA A 86 -34.40 2.38 -24.98
CA ALA A 86 -34.54 1.11 -25.63
C ALA A 86 -33.27 0.68 -26.44
N PHE A 87 -32.60 1.63 -27.08
CA PHE A 87 -31.28 1.39 -27.68
C PHE A 87 -30.23 0.96 -26.67
N LEU A 88 -30.15 1.63 -25.51
CA LEU A 88 -29.24 1.26 -24.42
C LEU A 88 -29.45 -0.20 -24.01
N GLY A 89 -30.69 -0.63 -23.79
CA GLY A 89 -31.02 -2.01 -23.46
C GLY A 89 -30.64 -3.00 -24.56
N ALA A 90 -30.87 -2.68 -25.84
CA ALA A 90 -30.48 -3.52 -26.96
C ALA A 90 -28.94 -3.64 -27.06
N TYR A 91 -28.20 -2.55 -26.99
CA TYR A 91 -26.74 -2.56 -27.03
C TYR A 91 -26.13 -3.26 -25.80
N GLN A 92 -26.74 -3.15 -24.62
CA GLN A 92 -26.34 -3.91 -23.44
C GLN A 92 -26.46 -5.43 -23.69
N ALA A 93 -27.61 -5.89 -24.19
CA ALA A 93 -27.83 -7.29 -24.49
C ALA A 93 -26.86 -7.82 -25.56
N LEU A 94 -26.49 -6.99 -26.53
CA LEU A 94 -25.52 -7.29 -27.57
C LEU A 94 -24.07 -7.08 -27.17
N GLN A 95 -23.79 -6.67 -25.91
CA GLN A 95 -22.44 -6.39 -25.38
C GLN A 95 -21.64 -5.39 -26.25
N GLN A 96 -22.28 -4.30 -26.68
CA GLN A 96 -21.68 -3.24 -27.50
C GLN A 96 -21.37 -1.97 -26.67
N PRO A 97 -20.32 -1.95 -25.82
CA PRO A 97 -20.06 -0.90 -24.84
C PRO A 97 -19.80 0.49 -25.46
N GLU A 98 -19.21 0.55 -26.67
CA GLU A 98 -18.96 1.82 -27.34
C GLU A 98 -20.27 2.48 -27.78
N LYS A 99 -21.21 1.70 -28.32
CA LYS A 99 -22.52 2.21 -28.67
C LYS A 99 -23.38 2.54 -27.47
N MET A 100 -23.23 1.77 -26.39
CA MET A 100 -23.86 2.11 -25.12
C MET A 100 -23.42 3.48 -24.60
N LEU A 101 -22.11 3.74 -24.59
CA LEU A 101 -21.57 5.01 -24.10
C LEU A 101 -22.05 6.18 -24.98
N ALA A 102 -22.00 6.04 -26.32
CA ALA A 102 -22.49 7.05 -27.23
C ALA A 102 -24.00 7.34 -26.99
N THR A 103 -24.82 6.29 -26.88
CA THR A 103 -26.25 6.41 -26.63
C THR A 103 -26.54 7.02 -25.27
N ALA A 104 -25.79 6.66 -24.22
CA ALA A 104 -25.91 7.24 -22.89
C ALA A 104 -25.52 8.73 -22.89
N SER A 105 -24.52 9.12 -23.68
CA SER A 105 -24.13 10.52 -23.86
C SER A 105 -25.24 11.33 -24.56
N ASP A 106 -25.84 10.78 -25.64
CA ASP A 106 -26.97 11.39 -26.33
C ASP A 106 -28.18 11.54 -25.37
N LEU A 107 -28.44 10.53 -24.56
CA LEU A 107 -29.51 10.52 -23.56
C LEU A 107 -29.26 11.57 -22.47
N LEU A 108 -28.03 11.68 -21.98
CA LEU A 108 -27.66 12.69 -21.00
C LEU A 108 -27.74 14.11 -21.55
N ALA A 109 -27.45 14.31 -22.85
CA ALA A 109 -27.62 15.60 -23.52
C ALA A 109 -29.10 15.98 -23.65
N LEU A 110 -29.99 15.00 -23.88
CA LEU A 110 -31.44 15.20 -23.95
C LEU A 110 -32.06 15.39 -22.56
N ASN A 111 -31.68 14.54 -21.61
CA ASN A 111 -32.15 14.59 -20.21
C ASN A 111 -30.97 14.52 -19.26
N PRO A 112 -30.47 15.66 -18.74
CA PRO A 112 -29.34 15.72 -17.80
C PRO A 112 -29.57 15.00 -16.47
N LYS A 113 -30.82 14.62 -16.15
CA LYS A 113 -31.21 13.89 -14.94
C LYS A 113 -31.48 12.41 -15.21
N SER A 114 -31.27 11.90 -16.42
CA SER A 114 -31.47 10.48 -16.74
C SER A 114 -30.53 9.60 -15.93
N LEU A 115 -31.09 8.87 -14.95
CA LEU A 115 -30.34 7.98 -14.06
C LEU A 115 -29.66 6.84 -14.82
N SER A 116 -30.29 6.31 -15.85
CA SER A 116 -29.69 5.25 -16.68
C SER A 116 -28.48 5.77 -17.45
N ALA A 117 -28.59 6.98 -18.04
CA ALA A 117 -27.46 7.60 -18.74
C ALA A 117 -26.30 7.88 -17.80
N LEU A 118 -26.56 8.52 -16.64
CA LEU A 118 -25.56 8.79 -15.62
C LEU A 118 -24.85 7.51 -15.15
N TYR A 119 -25.62 6.46 -14.87
CA TYR A 119 -25.09 5.17 -14.45
C TYR A 119 -24.18 4.52 -15.51
N TRP A 120 -24.68 4.41 -16.76
CA TRP A 120 -23.90 3.73 -17.80
C TRP A 120 -22.65 4.51 -18.20
N ILE A 121 -22.69 5.84 -18.16
CA ILE A 121 -21.49 6.65 -18.36
C ILE A 121 -20.47 6.36 -17.27
N CYS A 122 -20.87 6.33 -15.99
CA CYS A 122 -19.96 5.98 -14.88
C CYS A 122 -19.32 4.61 -15.07
N VAL A 123 -20.13 3.58 -15.39
CA VAL A 123 -19.63 2.20 -15.55
C VAL A 123 -18.68 2.06 -16.73
N LEU A 124 -18.99 2.72 -17.85
CA LEU A 124 -18.26 2.53 -19.09
C LEU A 124 -17.06 3.47 -19.27
N SER A 125 -17.02 4.59 -18.53
CA SER A 125 -15.91 5.55 -18.59
C SER A 125 -14.66 5.06 -17.90
N VAL A 126 -14.77 4.19 -16.89
CA VAL A 126 -13.62 3.64 -16.17
C VAL A 126 -12.88 2.64 -17.05
N ASN A 127 -12.06 3.17 -17.94
CA ASN A 127 -11.32 2.40 -18.93
C ASN A 127 -9.97 3.08 -19.23
N PRO A 128 -8.82 2.38 -19.09
CA PRO A 128 -7.50 2.94 -19.36
C PRO A 128 -7.33 3.55 -20.76
N ALA A 129 -8.14 3.12 -21.73
CA ALA A 129 -8.12 3.69 -23.09
C ALA A 129 -8.89 5.02 -23.22
N ARG A 130 -9.59 5.48 -22.15
CA ARG A 130 -10.49 6.66 -22.18
C ARG A 130 -10.02 7.77 -21.27
N THR A 131 -8.75 8.15 -21.38
CA THR A 131 -8.12 9.18 -20.53
C THR A 131 -8.12 10.57 -21.15
N ALA A 132 -8.72 10.76 -22.34
CA ALA A 132 -8.89 12.09 -22.95
C ALA A 132 -9.76 12.99 -22.06
N SER A 133 -9.47 14.28 -22.04
CA SER A 133 -10.14 15.27 -21.17
C SER A 133 -11.66 15.19 -21.27
N ASP A 134 -12.20 15.17 -22.49
CA ASP A 134 -13.65 15.16 -22.72
C ASP A 134 -14.32 13.91 -22.12
N ASN A 135 -13.64 12.76 -22.15
CA ASN A 135 -14.14 11.53 -21.51
C ASN A 135 -14.10 11.65 -19.98
N LEU A 136 -13.04 12.26 -19.44
CA LEU A 136 -12.92 12.48 -17.99
C LEU A 136 -13.95 13.49 -17.49
N ASP A 137 -14.23 14.56 -18.28
CA ASP A 137 -15.25 15.55 -17.95
C ASP A 137 -16.65 14.95 -17.99
N LEU A 138 -16.94 14.13 -18.99
CA LEU A 138 -18.20 13.40 -19.10
C LEU A 138 -18.38 12.43 -17.90
N ALA A 139 -17.34 11.68 -17.56
CA ALA A 139 -17.35 10.76 -16.43
C ALA A 139 -17.58 11.49 -15.10
N GLN A 140 -16.87 12.59 -14.88
CA GLN A 140 -17.05 13.42 -13.68
C GLN A 140 -18.47 14.00 -13.57
N LYS A 141 -18.99 14.55 -14.68
CA LYS A 141 -20.35 15.07 -14.75
C LYS A 141 -21.37 13.99 -14.40
N ALA A 142 -21.22 12.80 -14.98
CA ALA A 142 -22.13 11.70 -14.72
C ALA A 142 -22.07 11.22 -13.26
N ALA A 143 -20.88 11.07 -12.70
CA ALA A 143 -20.69 10.63 -11.31
C ALA A 143 -21.27 11.65 -10.32
N THR A 144 -20.99 12.95 -10.53
CA THR A 144 -21.58 14.02 -9.72
C THR A 144 -23.11 14.04 -9.85
N GLY A 145 -23.63 13.80 -11.05
CA GLY A 145 -25.07 13.68 -11.29
C GLY A 145 -25.71 12.53 -10.52
N LEU A 146 -25.06 11.36 -10.43
CA LEU A 146 -25.55 10.23 -9.64
C LEU A 146 -25.59 10.54 -8.14
N LEU A 147 -24.55 11.20 -7.61
CA LEU A 147 -24.51 11.58 -6.18
C LEU A 147 -25.62 12.57 -5.81
N ASN A 148 -25.98 13.46 -6.75
CA ASN A 148 -27.01 14.47 -6.58
C ASN A 148 -28.37 14.05 -7.12
N ALA A 149 -28.57 12.77 -7.43
CA ALA A 149 -29.81 12.30 -8.03
C ALA A 149 -31.00 12.43 -7.08
N GLU A 150 -32.08 12.98 -7.60
CA GLU A 150 -33.35 13.13 -6.88
C GLU A 150 -34.17 11.83 -6.94
N LYS A 151 -34.93 11.57 -5.86
CA LYS A 151 -35.80 10.41 -5.83
C LYS A 151 -36.94 10.55 -6.85
N PRO A 152 -37.12 9.58 -7.78
CA PRO A 152 -38.27 9.56 -8.65
C PRO A 152 -39.57 9.43 -7.81
N PRO A 153 -40.65 10.18 -8.15
CA PRO A 153 -41.87 10.22 -7.33
C PRO A 153 -42.53 8.84 -7.13
N GLN A 154 -42.36 7.93 -8.07
CA GLN A 154 -42.97 6.60 -8.07
C GLN A 154 -42.17 5.55 -7.28
N VAL A 155 -40.97 5.90 -6.81
CA VAL A 155 -40.09 4.96 -6.10
C VAL A 155 -40.30 5.11 -4.59
N ALA A 156 -40.46 3.99 -3.88
CA ALA A 156 -40.57 3.99 -2.42
C ALA A 156 -39.26 4.43 -1.76
N ASP A 157 -39.34 5.06 -0.58
CA ASP A 157 -38.18 5.65 0.10
C ASP A 157 -37.09 4.61 0.42
N ASP A 158 -37.47 3.44 0.91
CA ASP A 158 -36.51 2.37 1.24
C ASP A 158 -35.82 1.83 -0.02
N GLN A 159 -36.57 1.64 -1.10
CA GLN A 159 -36.01 1.23 -2.39
C GLN A 159 -35.07 2.29 -2.95
N TRP A 160 -35.46 3.57 -2.83
CA TRP A 160 -34.61 4.68 -3.26
C TRP A 160 -33.30 4.74 -2.49
N LYS A 161 -33.36 4.63 -1.15
CA LYS A 161 -32.16 4.62 -0.29
C LYS A 161 -31.18 3.51 -0.69
N GLN A 162 -31.71 2.30 -0.95
CA GLN A 162 -30.87 1.18 -1.42
C GLN A 162 -30.23 1.48 -2.80
N THR A 163 -31.04 1.98 -3.75
CA THR A 163 -30.57 2.30 -5.10
C THR A 163 -29.54 3.42 -5.07
N GLN A 164 -29.80 4.47 -4.28
CA GLN A 164 -28.86 5.59 -4.10
C GLN A 164 -27.52 5.12 -3.52
N GLY A 165 -27.53 4.21 -2.53
CA GLY A 165 -26.29 3.63 -1.99
C GLY A 165 -25.51 2.86 -3.05
N GLN A 166 -26.18 2.07 -3.89
CA GLN A 166 -25.54 1.36 -4.99
C GLN A 166 -24.97 2.31 -6.05
N MET A 167 -25.71 3.34 -6.44
CA MET A 167 -25.25 4.34 -7.40
C MET A 167 -24.06 5.14 -6.86
N ALA A 168 -24.06 5.45 -5.57
CA ALA A 168 -22.95 6.17 -4.92
C ALA A 168 -21.62 5.41 -5.03
N VAL A 169 -21.64 4.09 -4.88
CA VAL A 169 -20.44 3.24 -5.07
C VAL A 169 -19.83 3.44 -6.46
N PHE A 170 -20.64 3.40 -7.51
CA PHE A 170 -20.15 3.62 -8.88
C PHE A 170 -19.69 5.05 -9.10
N ALA A 171 -20.39 6.01 -8.52
CA ALA A 171 -20.02 7.43 -8.62
C ALA A 171 -18.66 7.70 -7.94
N HIS A 172 -18.45 7.26 -6.69
CA HIS A 172 -17.19 7.42 -5.98
C HIS A 172 -16.03 6.70 -6.68
N ARG A 173 -16.27 5.48 -7.17
CA ARG A 173 -15.29 4.73 -7.96
C ARG A 173 -14.88 5.50 -9.23
N THR A 174 -15.86 6.08 -9.93
CA THR A 174 -15.63 6.85 -11.17
C THR A 174 -14.87 8.14 -10.88
N LEU A 175 -15.27 8.90 -9.84
CA LEU A 175 -14.58 10.11 -9.42
C LEU A 175 -13.14 9.80 -9.00
N GLY A 176 -12.94 8.76 -8.19
CA GLY A 176 -11.61 8.33 -7.79
C GLY A 176 -10.72 8.02 -8.99
N TRP A 177 -11.23 7.28 -9.98
CA TRP A 177 -10.51 7.01 -11.22
C TRP A 177 -10.21 8.29 -12.01
N VAL A 178 -11.18 9.19 -12.18
CA VAL A 178 -11.01 10.48 -12.87
C VAL A 178 -9.91 11.30 -12.21
N TYR A 179 -9.92 11.42 -10.88
CA TYR A 179 -8.91 12.17 -10.14
C TYR A 179 -7.52 11.54 -10.24
N VAL A 180 -7.41 10.20 -10.25
CA VAL A 180 -6.14 9.51 -10.52
C VAL A 180 -5.59 9.89 -11.89
N GLN A 181 -6.45 9.88 -12.95
CA GLN A 181 -6.03 10.24 -14.31
C GLN A 181 -5.58 11.71 -14.40
N ARG A 182 -6.21 12.58 -13.65
CA ARG A 182 -5.84 14.01 -13.55
C ARG A 182 -4.68 14.31 -12.60
N LYS A 183 -4.16 13.28 -11.92
CA LYS A 183 -3.11 13.41 -10.88
C LYS A 183 -3.53 14.25 -9.68
N ASP A 184 -4.83 14.40 -9.45
CA ASP A 184 -5.40 14.99 -8.24
C ASP A 184 -5.55 13.90 -7.17
N TYR A 185 -4.41 13.51 -6.63
CA TYR A 185 -4.32 12.33 -5.76
C TYR A 185 -5.00 12.53 -4.40
N ALA A 186 -5.16 13.76 -3.92
CA ALA A 186 -5.85 14.03 -2.67
C ALA A 186 -7.36 13.77 -2.78
N ASN A 187 -7.98 14.27 -3.86
CA ASN A 187 -9.38 13.97 -4.13
C ASN A 187 -9.59 12.51 -4.52
N ALA A 188 -8.64 11.91 -5.27
CA ALA A 188 -8.68 10.48 -5.58
C ALA A 188 -8.72 9.61 -4.31
N GLU A 189 -7.87 9.91 -3.31
CA GLU A 189 -7.87 9.21 -2.03
C GLU A 189 -9.21 9.29 -1.33
N THR A 190 -9.80 10.49 -1.24
CA THR A 190 -11.09 10.70 -0.59
C THR A 190 -12.19 9.86 -1.22
N GLU A 191 -12.30 9.91 -2.54
CA GLU A 191 -13.33 9.20 -3.28
C GLU A 191 -13.15 7.68 -3.22
N LEU A 192 -11.91 7.19 -3.39
CA LEU A 192 -11.61 5.76 -3.35
C LEU A 192 -11.77 5.18 -1.94
N LYS A 193 -11.41 5.90 -0.88
CA LYS A 193 -11.68 5.47 0.49
C LYS A 193 -13.18 5.37 0.75
N THR A 194 -13.98 6.30 0.25
CA THR A 194 -15.43 6.28 0.37
C THR A 194 -16.04 5.08 -0.36
N GLU A 195 -15.59 4.80 -1.57
CA GLU A 195 -16.03 3.61 -2.32
C GLU A 195 -15.67 2.31 -1.57
N LEU A 196 -14.44 2.20 -1.09
CA LEU A 196 -13.95 1.01 -0.40
C LEU A 196 -14.61 0.75 0.97
N GLN A 197 -15.22 1.76 1.61
CA GLN A 197 -16.08 1.54 2.78
C GLN A 197 -17.30 0.69 2.44
N ALA A 198 -17.90 0.91 1.26
CA ALA A 198 -19.06 0.15 0.79
C ALA A 198 -18.67 -1.13 0.06
N LYS A 199 -17.50 -1.15 -0.60
CA LYS A 199 -17.04 -2.26 -1.43
C LYS A 199 -15.57 -2.61 -1.18
N PRO A 200 -15.25 -3.12 0.00
CA PRO A 200 -13.85 -3.34 0.46
C PRO A 200 -13.07 -4.39 -0.34
N GLY A 201 -13.72 -5.11 -1.24
CA GLY A 201 -13.12 -6.11 -2.12
C GLY A 201 -12.76 -5.61 -3.52
N ASP A 202 -13.03 -4.35 -3.89
CA ASP A 202 -12.69 -3.83 -5.23
C ASP A 202 -11.18 -3.62 -5.36
N SER A 203 -10.48 -4.64 -5.86
CA SER A 203 -9.02 -4.59 -6.01
C SER A 203 -8.52 -3.55 -7.00
N GLU A 204 -9.34 -3.12 -7.98
CA GLU A 204 -8.95 -2.00 -8.86
C GLU A 204 -8.92 -0.68 -8.08
N ALA A 205 -9.95 -0.41 -7.27
CA ALA A 205 -10.00 0.78 -6.44
C ALA A 205 -8.89 0.78 -5.38
N VAL A 206 -8.63 -0.38 -4.75
CA VAL A 206 -7.49 -0.58 -3.84
C VAL A 206 -6.16 -0.25 -4.53
N TYR A 207 -5.95 -0.72 -5.75
CA TYR A 207 -4.72 -0.48 -6.52
C TYR A 207 -4.56 1.01 -6.90
N TRP A 208 -5.65 1.67 -7.30
CA TRP A 208 -5.62 3.11 -7.61
C TRP A 208 -5.35 3.95 -6.36
N LEU A 209 -5.96 3.59 -5.22
CA LEU A 209 -5.71 4.24 -3.94
C LEU A 209 -4.24 4.10 -3.53
N ALA A 210 -3.68 2.90 -3.61
CA ALA A 210 -2.26 2.67 -3.34
C ALA A 210 -1.36 3.53 -4.24
N GLY A 211 -1.69 3.64 -5.53
CA GLY A 211 -0.98 4.48 -6.49
C GLY A 211 -1.05 5.97 -6.15
N ALA A 212 -2.23 6.47 -5.76
CA ALA A 212 -2.45 7.85 -5.35
C ALA A 212 -1.66 8.19 -4.07
N LEU A 213 -1.74 7.34 -3.04
CA LEU A 213 -0.98 7.49 -1.79
C LEU A 213 0.53 7.51 -2.04
N ARG A 214 1.04 6.59 -2.87
CA ARG A 214 2.46 6.55 -3.24
C ARG A 214 2.90 7.84 -3.94
N ALA A 215 2.09 8.35 -4.86
CA ALA A 215 2.41 9.58 -5.57
C ALA A 215 2.41 10.79 -4.63
N ARG A 216 1.46 10.86 -3.70
CA ARG A 216 1.41 11.89 -2.65
C ARG A 216 2.58 11.79 -1.69
N ALA A 217 2.94 10.58 -1.25
CA ALA A 217 4.08 10.35 -0.38
C ALA A 217 5.36 10.99 -0.94
N ALA A 218 5.61 10.80 -2.24
CA ALA A 218 6.75 11.38 -2.92
C ALA A 218 6.65 12.91 -3.08
N ALA A 219 5.48 13.44 -3.46
CA ALA A 219 5.26 14.87 -3.69
C ALA A 219 5.28 15.69 -2.40
N GLU A 220 4.66 15.16 -1.33
CA GLU A 220 4.52 15.82 -0.04
C GLU A 220 5.65 15.49 0.96
N LYS A 221 6.55 14.57 0.59
CA LYS A 221 7.64 14.04 1.46
C LYS A 221 7.10 13.46 2.77
N LYS A 222 5.99 12.71 2.68
CA LYS A 222 5.30 12.08 3.80
C LYS A 222 5.46 10.56 3.75
N PRO A 223 6.45 9.98 4.45
CA PRO A 223 6.71 8.54 4.43
C PRO A 223 5.54 7.71 4.98
N GLU A 224 4.71 8.26 5.86
CA GLU A 224 3.51 7.62 6.37
C GLU A 224 2.51 7.27 5.27
N LEU A 225 2.35 8.11 4.25
CA LEU A 225 1.52 7.81 3.08
C LEU A 225 2.10 6.67 2.24
N PHE A 226 3.42 6.53 2.22
CA PHE A 226 4.06 5.42 1.50
C PHE A 226 3.81 4.08 2.21
N THR A 227 3.88 4.05 3.53
CA THR A 227 3.59 2.82 4.30
C THR A 227 2.12 2.43 4.16
N GLU A 228 1.21 3.40 4.15
CA GLU A 228 -0.21 3.16 3.85
C GLU A 228 -0.40 2.62 2.42
N ALA A 229 0.32 3.16 1.43
CA ALA A 229 0.30 2.64 0.07
C ALA A 229 0.77 1.19 -0.01
N LEU A 230 1.84 0.81 0.71
CA LEU A 230 2.32 -0.58 0.78
C LEU A 230 1.25 -1.51 1.34
N PHE A 231 0.48 -1.09 2.35
CA PHE A 231 -0.64 -1.88 2.86
C PHE A 231 -1.70 -2.14 1.78
N TYR A 232 -2.14 -1.12 1.04
CA TYR A 232 -3.14 -1.31 -0.01
C TYR A 232 -2.60 -2.12 -1.19
N TYR A 233 -1.34 -2.00 -1.56
CA TYR A 233 -0.72 -2.91 -2.53
C TYR A 233 -0.70 -4.36 -2.03
N ALA A 234 -0.39 -4.56 -0.74
CA ALA A 234 -0.42 -5.88 -0.11
C ALA A 234 -1.83 -6.46 -0.11
N ARG A 235 -2.86 -5.63 0.14
CA ARG A 235 -4.23 -6.07 0.03
C ARG A 235 -4.58 -6.49 -1.40
N GLY A 236 -4.21 -5.70 -2.41
CA GLY A 236 -4.41 -6.06 -3.81
C GLY A 236 -3.72 -7.35 -4.22
N ALA A 237 -2.57 -7.67 -3.63
CA ALA A 237 -1.82 -8.90 -3.88
C ALA A 237 -2.40 -10.12 -3.13
N ALA A 238 -2.80 -9.94 -1.86
CA ALA A 238 -3.14 -11.03 -0.96
C ALA A 238 -4.64 -11.38 -0.91
N TYR A 239 -5.53 -10.41 -1.16
CA TYR A 239 -6.98 -10.63 -1.10
C TYR A 239 -7.45 -11.49 -2.28
N ASP A 240 -8.21 -12.56 -1.97
CA ASP A 240 -8.68 -13.55 -2.94
C ASP A 240 -10.21 -13.75 -2.93
N GLY A 241 -10.95 -12.86 -2.26
CA GLY A 241 -12.41 -12.86 -2.20
C GLY A 241 -13.08 -12.18 -3.40
N PRO A 242 -14.40 -11.92 -3.32
CA PRO A 242 -15.15 -11.25 -4.38
C PRO A 242 -14.55 -9.87 -4.72
N GLY A 243 -14.35 -9.61 -6.01
CA GLY A 243 -13.75 -8.36 -6.50
C GLY A 243 -12.21 -8.36 -6.54
N SER A 244 -11.57 -9.47 -6.11
CA SER A 244 -10.11 -9.61 -6.19
C SER A 244 -9.60 -9.65 -7.64
N PHE A 245 -8.34 -9.29 -7.82
CA PHE A 245 -7.62 -9.58 -9.06
C PHE A 245 -7.52 -11.09 -9.31
N ASP A 246 -7.34 -11.49 -10.56
CA ASP A 246 -6.98 -12.87 -10.89
C ASP A 246 -5.64 -13.26 -10.26
N ALA A 247 -5.41 -14.57 -10.14
CA ALA A 247 -4.22 -15.10 -9.47
C ALA A 247 -2.90 -14.65 -10.12
N ALA A 248 -2.88 -14.50 -11.46
CA ALA A 248 -1.66 -14.07 -12.17
C ALA A 248 -1.32 -12.61 -11.84
N ARG A 249 -2.32 -11.74 -11.85
CA ARG A 249 -2.13 -10.32 -11.52
C ARG A 249 -1.75 -10.13 -10.05
N ARG A 250 -2.35 -10.90 -9.13
CA ARG A 250 -1.97 -10.88 -7.71
C ARG A 250 -0.51 -11.27 -7.51
N LYS A 251 -0.05 -12.34 -8.17
CA LYS A 251 1.36 -12.76 -8.11
C LYS A 251 2.32 -11.73 -8.68
N GLN A 252 1.97 -11.07 -9.77
CA GLN A 252 2.78 -9.97 -10.33
C GLN A 252 2.88 -8.80 -9.36
N LEU A 253 1.76 -8.43 -8.73
CA LEU A 253 1.72 -7.35 -7.76
C LEU A 253 2.52 -7.70 -6.49
N GLU A 254 2.45 -8.95 -6.02
CA GLU A 254 3.22 -9.43 -4.88
C GLU A 254 4.73 -9.35 -5.15
N ALA A 255 5.18 -9.77 -6.33
CA ALA A 255 6.59 -9.71 -6.70
C ALA A 255 7.11 -8.26 -6.76
N TRP A 256 6.31 -7.34 -7.30
CA TRP A 256 6.64 -5.92 -7.30
C TRP A 256 6.66 -5.35 -5.88
N LEU A 257 5.66 -5.70 -5.07
CA LEU A 257 5.53 -5.26 -3.69
C LEU A 257 6.70 -5.72 -2.82
N LEU A 258 7.15 -6.97 -2.97
CA LEU A 258 8.32 -7.48 -2.26
C LEU A 258 9.53 -6.58 -2.49
N LYS A 259 9.78 -6.22 -3.76
CA LYS A 259 10.88 -5.30 -4.06
C LYS A 259 10.68 -3.94 -3.39
N ALA A 260 9.50 -3.34 -3.50
CA ALA A 260 9.21 -2.04 -2.90
C ALA A 260 9.31 -2.04 -1.36
N TYR A 261 8.87 -3.13 -0.73
CA TYR A 261 9.01 -3.36 0.70
C TYR A 261 10.47 -3.48 1.12
N THR A 262 11.26 -4.31 0.42
CA THR A 262 12.68 -4.51 0.71
C THR A 262 13.49 -3.23 0.49
N ASP A 263 13.21 -2.48 -0.57
CA ASP A 263 13.86 -1.20 -0.85
C ASP A 263 13.59 -0.16 0.28
N TYR A 264 12.44 -0.23 0.94
CA TYR A 264 12.04 0.70 1.99
C TYR A 264 12.44 0.24 3.40
N HIS A 265 12.15 -1.01 3.76
CA HIS A 265 12.31 -1.56 5.10
C HIS A 265 13.64 -2.29 5.30
N GLY A 266 14.21 -2.83 4.22
CA GLY A 266 15.30 -3.80 4.26
C GLY A 266 14.81 -5.23 4.05
N ASP A 267 15.75 -6.18 4.09
CA ASP A 267 15.47 -7.60 3.91
C ASP A 267 14.84 -8.19 5.19
N ASP A 268 13.52 -8.39 5.15
CA ASP A 268 12.71 -9.01 6.20
C ASP A 268 11.59 -9.86 5.61
N PRO A 269 11.87 -11.11 5.21
CA PRO A 269 10.86 -12.01 4.65
C PRO A 269 9.69 -12.30 5.60
N ALA A 270 9.94 -12.34 6.92
CA ALA A 270 8.91 -12.63 7.91
C ALA A 270 7.93 -11.45 8.05
N GLY A 271 8.45 -10.23 8.13
CA GLY A 271 7.64 -9.01 8.15
C GLY A 271 6.84 -8.82 6.87
N PHE A 272 7.42 -9.15 5.71
CA PHE A 272 6.69 -9.13 4.44
C PHE A 272 5.50 -10.10 4.43
N GLN A 273 5.68 -11.34 4.89
CA GLN A 273 4.57 -12.30 4.99
C GLN A 273 3.51 -11.85 6.00
N ALA A 274 3.93 -11.24 7.12
CA ALA A 274 3.01 -10.65 8.08
C ALA A 274 2.19 -9.51 7.49
N LEU A 275 2.80 -8.64 6.66
CA LEU A 275 2.11 -7.58 5.93
C LEU A 275 1.03 -8.14 4.98
N LEU A 276 1.36 -9.18 4.20
CA LEU A 276 0.39 -9.83 3.31
C LEU A 276 -0.78 -10.43 4.09
N ALA A 277 -0.50 -11.13 5.19
CA ALA A 277 -1.53 -11.72 6.04
C ALA A 277 -2.44 -10.64 6.67
N LEU A 278 -1.85 -9.56 7.20
CA LEU A 278 -2.56 -8.42 7.78
C LEU A 278 -3.47 -7.76 6.74
N ALA A 279 -2.95 -7.48 5.56
CA ALA A 279 -3.68 -6.82 4.48
C ALA A 279 -4.77 -7.73 3.88
N LYS A 280 -4.57 -9.05 3.86
CA LYS A 280 -5.63 -10.00 3.47
C LYS A 280 -6.81 -9.98 4.44
N ALA A 281 -6.54 -9.90 5.73
CA ALA A 281 -7.56 -9.94 6.77
C ALA A 281 -8.31 -8.61 6.93
N ASN A 282 -7.67 -7.48 6.64
CA ASN A 282 -8.21 -6.13 6.91
C ASN A 282 -8.40 -5.34 5.62
N ALA A 283 -9.54 -4.68 5.49
CA ALA A 283 -9.86 -3.83 4.34
C ALA A 283 -9.10 -2.51 4.33
N VAL A 284 -8.76 -2.02 5.52
CA VAL A 284 -8.01 -0.77 5.78
C VAL A 284 -6.87 -1.06 6.75
N PRO A 285 -5.80 -0.26 6.75
CA PRO A 285 -4.74 -0.40 7.73
C PRO A 285 -5.32 -0.26 9.15
N PRO A 286 -4.92 -1.13 10.10
CA PRO A 286 -5.29 -0.96 11.50
C PRO A 286 -4.76 0.37 12.07
N GLU A 287 -5.39 0.84 13.15
CA GLU A 287 -4.90 2.02 13.88
C GLU A 287 -3.45 1.82 14.32
N GLY A 288 -2.62 2.84 14.12
CA GLY A 288 -1.20 2.78 14.44
C GLY A 288 -0.35 1.95 13.47
N PHE A 289 -0.91 1.46 12.36
CA PHE A 289 -0.15 0.74 11.35
C PHE A 289 1.03 1.57 10.82
N LYS A 290 2.22 0.99 10.88
CA LYS A 290 3.45 1.58 10.38
C LYS A 290 4.40 0.49 9.90
N ILE A 291 5.10 0.75 8.82
CA ILE A 291 6.28 0.00 8.39
C ILE A 291 7.48 0.92 8.63
N LEU A 292 8.45 0.48 9.44
CA LEU A 292 9.67 1.25 9.67
C LEU A 292 10.53 1.26 8.39
N SER A 293 11.17 2.38 8.10
CA SER A 293 12.21 2.44 7.07
C SER A 293 13.48 1.69 7.51
N ALA A 294 14.34 1.34 6.58
CA ALA A 294 15.63 0.71 6.88
C ALA A 294 16.48 1.53 7.87
N ASP A 295 16.44 2.86 7.75
CA ASP A 295 17.13 3.76 8.67
C ASP A 295 16.51 3.73 10.07
N GLU A 296 15.17 3.71 10.18
CA GLU A 296 14.47 3.58 11.47
C GLU A 296 14.79 2.23 12.13
N VAL A 297 14.76 1.13 11.37
CA VAL A 297 15.14 -0.20 11.86
C VAL A 297 16.58 -0.23 12.36
N ALA A 298 17.50 0.39 11.61
CA ALA A 298 18.90 0.50 12.03
C ALA A 298 19.06 1.33 13.29
N ASN A 299 18.34 2.45 13.42
CA ASN A 299 18.34 3.29 14.61
C ASN A 299 17.76 2.56 15.83
N ASP A 300 16.63 1.85 15.66
CA ASP A 300 16.04 1.06 16.74
C ASP A 300 17.00 -0.03 17.23
N LYS A 301 17.68 -0.73 16.31
CA LYS A 301 18.71 -1.72 16.66
C LYS A 301 19.88 -1.09 17.42
N ARG A 302 20.33 0.11 17.02
CA ARG A 302 21.39 0.86 17.73
C ARG A 302 20.95 1.24 19.14
N GLU A 303 19.75 1.77 19.32
CA GLU A 303 19.24 2.14 20.65
C GLU A 303 19.04 0.91 21.56
N GLN A 304 18.52 -0.19 21.02
CA GLN A 304 18.42 -1.46 21.75
C GLN A 304 19.80 -2.00 22.16
N LEU A 305 20.80 -1.95 21.23
CA LEU A 305 22.16 -2.35 21.53
C LEU A 305 22.78 -1.44 22.60
N LYS A 306 22.59 -0.14 22.52
CA LYS A 306 23.06 0.84 23.50
C LYS A 306 22.45 0.62 24.88
N ALA A 307 21.18 0.24 24.94
CA ALA A 307 20.51 -0.06 26.20
C ALA A 307 20.97 -1.41 26.81
N SER A 308 21.15 -2.45 25.99
CA SER A 308 21.49 -3.80 26.43
C SER A 308 23.00 -4.02 26.61
N ASN A 309 23.82 -3.43 25.77
CA ASN A 309 25.30 -3.56 25.81
C ASN A 309 25.98 -2.26 25.36
N PRO A 310 26.07 -1.26 26.27
CA PRO A 310 26.65 0.06 25.95
C PRO A 310 28.09 0.00 25.45
N SER A 311 28.89 -0.96 25.96
CA SER A 311 30.30 -1.18 25.54
C SER A 311 30.38 -1.60 24.07
N LEU A 312 29.57 -2.60 23.69
CA LEU A 312 29.52 -3.09 22.31
C LEU A 312 28.95 -2.04 21.37
N ALA A 313 27.91 -1.31 21.79
CA ALA A 313 27.33 -0.23 20.98
C ALA A 313 28.38 0.85 20.66
N LEU A 314 29.20 1.21 21.66
CA LEU A 314 30.29 2.17 21.45
C LEU A 314 31.33 1.61 20.47
N TRP A 315 31.71 0.33 20.62
CA TRP A 315 32.67 -0.30 19.71
C TRP A 315 32.18 -0.34 18.27
N VAL A 316 30.93 -0.74 18.05
CA VAL A 316 30.29 -0.75 16.71
C VAL A 316 30.33 0.65 16.09
N THR A 317 30.00 1.69 16.89
CA THR A 317 30.09 3.08 16.42
C THR A 317 31.51 3.47 16.03
N VAL A 318 32.53 3.11 16.84
CA VAL A 318 33.94 3.37 16.53
C VAL A 318 34.35 2.66 15.23
N LYS A 319 33.99 1.39 15.08
CA LYS A 319 34.26 0.60 13.90
C LYS A 319 33.64 1.21 12.64
N GLU A 320 32.35 1.59 12.68
CA GLU A 320 31.67 2.27 11.58
C GLU A 320 32.39 3.55 11.16
N GLN A 321 32.81 4.38 12.13
CA GLN A 321 33.57 5.61 11.85
C GLN A 321 34.91 5.32 11.20
N LEU A 322 35.68 4.35 11.72
CA LEU A 322 37.01 4.00 11.21
C LEU A 322 36.98 3.36 9.82
N THR A 323 35.98 2.52 9.53
CA THR A 323 35.85 1.85 8.23
C THR A 323 35.21 2.73 7.17
N GLY A 324 34.53 3.81 7.57
CA GLY A 324 33.89 4.77 6.69
C GLY A 324 34.90 5.62 5.88
N PRO A 325 34.39 6.43 4.91
CA PRO A 325 35.23 7.26 4.03
C PRO A 325 36.13 8.26 4.77
N GLY A 326 35.71 8.73 5.95
CA GLY A 326 36.45 9.67 6.82
C GLY A 326 37.29 8.99 7.90
N GLY A 327 37.51 7.66 7.87
CA GLY A 327 38.10 6.90 8.97
C GLY A 327 39.49 7.38 9.41
N ASP A 328 40.36 7.72 8.49
CA ASP A 328 41.69 8.21 8.80
C ASP A 328 41.69 9.60 9.48
N ALA A 329 40.78 10.48 9.05
CA ALA A 329 40.60 11.80 9.67
C ALA A 329 39.96 11.65 11.08
N TYR A 330 38.96 10.76 11.23
CA TYR A 330 38.38 10.45 12.53
C TYR A 330 39.41 9.87 13.48
N PHE A 331 40.24 8.90 13.04
CA PHE A 331 41.31 8.36 13.86
C PHE A 331 42.31 9.43 14.29
N GLY A 332 42.82 10.20 13.34
CA GLY A 332 43.82 11.23 13.62
C GLY A 332 43.32 12.37 14.53
N GLY A 333 42.06 12.75 14.39
CA GLY A 333 41.48 13.87 15.16
C GLY A 333 40.86 13.49 16.50
N SER A 334 40.39 12.24 16.66
CA SER A 334 39.57 11.84 17.82
C SER A 334 40.11 10.66 18.61
N MET A 335 41.00 9.83 18.05
CA MET A 335 41.42 8.59 18.72
C MET A 335 42.92 8.50 18.92
N LYS A 336 43.74 9.00 17.96
CA LYS A 336 45.20 8.83 18.00
C LYS A 336 45.77 9.38 19.28
N ASP A 337 46.48 8.53 20.04
CA ASP A 337 47.15 8.86 21.32
C ASP A 337 46.17 9.35 22.44
N ALA A 338 44.85 9.30 22.18
CA ALA A 338 43.85 9.59 23.19
C ALA A 338 43.44 8.33 23.97
N LEU A 339 43.02 8.50 25.23
CA LEU A 339 42.41 7.40 26.00
C LEU A 339 41.01 7.08 25.41
N VAL A 340 40.84 5.90 24.92
CA VAL A 340 39.61 5.43 24.27
C VAL A 340 39.11 4.17 24.99
N PRO A 341 37.83 4.11 25.37
CA PRO A 341 36.90 5.22 25.53
C PRO A 341 37.36 6.24 26.59
N PRO A 342 36.97 7.52 26.46
CA PRO A 342 37.30 8.50 27.50
C PRO A 342 36.63 8.19 28.83
N GLU A 343 37.08 8.82 29.91
CA GLU A 343 36.43 8.70 31.21
C GLU A 343 34.96 9.14 31.13
N GLY A 344 34.09 8.45 31.89
CA GLY A 344 32.65 8.67 31.83
C GLY A 344 31.89 7.87 30.74
N GLN A 345 32.60 7.36 29.74
CA GLN A 345 32.01 6.42 28.78
C GLN A 345 32.19 4.96 29.22
N PRO A 346 31.35 3.99 28.77
CA PRO A 346 31.58 2.57 29.05
C PRO A 346 32.92 2.11 28.54
N ALA A 347 33.73 1.41 29.37
CA ALA A 347 34.95 0.79 28.90
C ALA A 347 34.66 -0.33 27.88
N PHE A 348 35.59 -0.59 26.95
CA PHE A 348 35.44 -1.71 26.04
C PHE A 348 35.52 -3.04 26.79
N GLN A 349 34.62 -3.96 26.44
CA GLN A 349 34.61 -5.31 26.94
C GLN A 349 34.96 -6.27 25.80
N GLY A 350 35.98 -7.11 25.98
CA GLY A 350 36.43 -8.02 24.95
C GLY A 350 36.80 -9.39 25.52
N LYS A 351 36.77 -10.39 24.65
CA LYS A 351 37.17 -11.76 24.95
C LYS A 351 38.60 -12.01 24.47
N VAL A 352 39.45 -12.48 25.36
CA VAL A 352 40.84 -12.84 25.02
C VAL A 352 40.86 -13.96 24.02
N ILE A 353 41.50 -13.74 22.87
CA ILE A 353 41.66 -14.73 21.81
C ILE A 353 43.06 -15.33 21.83
N SER A 354 44.09 -14.50 21.93
CA SER A 354 45.49 -14.94 22.01
C SER A 354 46.35 -13.93 22.78
N GLN A 355 47.53 -14.38 23.22
CA GLN A 355 48.48 -13.54 23.94
C GLN A 355 49.92 -13.95 23.66
N GLU A 356 50.82 -12.98 23.62
CA GLU A 356 52.24 -13.14 23.34
C GLU A 356 53.10 -12.26 24.24
N PRO A 357 54.21 -12.74 24.86
CA PRO A 357 54.56 -14.17 25.07
C PRO A 357 53.54 -14.90 26.01
N ALA A 358 53.46 -16.20 25.89
CA ALA A 358 52.46 -17.02 26.62
C ALA A 358 52.53 -16.92 28.15
N ARG A 359 53.68 -16.60 28.77
CA ARG A 359 53.82 -16.54 30.22
C ARG A 359 53.73 -15.13 30.81
N LEU A 360 54.30 -14.15 30.15
CA LEU A 360 54.31 -12.74 30.55
C LEU A 360 53.80 -11.93 29.38
N PRO A 361 52.51 -11.91 29.14
CA PRO A 361 51.94 -11.31 27.95
C PRO A 361 52.26 -9.82 27.87
N LYS A 362 52.82 -9.42 26.74
CA LYS A 362 53.00 -8.03 26.33
C LYS A 362 51.99 -7.59 25.30
N VAL A 363 51.53 -8.52 24.47
CA VAL A 363 50.51 -8.30 23.44
C VAL A 363 49.38 -9.28 23.66
N VAL A 364 48.14 -8.75 23.67
CA VAL A 364 46.92 -9.53 23.82
C VAL A 364 45.95 -9.15 22.69
N LYS A 365 45.50 -10.17 21.94
CA LYS A 365 44.46 -9.97 20.93
C LYS A 365 43.12 -10.31 21.54
N VAL A 366 42.14 -9.40 21.39
CA VAL A 366 40.79 -9.53 21.92
C VAL A 366 39.76 -9.40 20.81
N SER A 367 38.63 -10.07 21.00
CA SER A 367 37.43 -9.88 20.20
C SER A 367 36.39 -9.15 21.04
N ILE A 368 35.95 -8.00 20.58
CA ILE A 368 34.93 -7.18 21.23
C ILE A 368 33.56 -7.46 20.60
N GLU A 369 33.52 -7.63 19.29
CA GLU A 369 32.24 -7.70 18.56
C GLU A 369 31.61 -9.10 18.62
N ASP A 370 32.32 -10.16 18.18
CA ASP A 370 31.73 -11.50 17.97
C ASP A 370 32.23 -12.57 18.95
N GLY A 371 33.23 -12.24 19.76
CA GLY A 371 33.87 -13.16 20.71
C GLY A 371 34.71 -14.27 20.05
N LYS A 372 35.01 -14.15 18.77
CA LYS A 372 35.76 -15.17 17.97
C LYS A 372 36.88 -14.55 17.15
N THR A 373 36.57 -13.52 16.39
CA THR A 373 37.51 -12.83 15.50
C THR A 373 38.17 -11.69 16.24
N PRO A 374 39.50 -11.62 16.38
CA PRO A 374 40.16 -10.52 17.05
C PRO A 374 39.97 -9.23 16.25
N ASP A 375 39.55 -8.17 16.91
CA ASP A 375 39.29 -6.83 16.36
C ASP A 375 40.02 -5.72 17.13
N ALA A 376 40.66 -6.05 18.26
CA ALA A 376 41.56 -5.18 18.97
C ALA A 376 42.84 -5.90 19.41
N THR A 377 43.97 -5.18 19.41
CA THR A 377 45.26 -5.62 19.95
C THR A 377 45.63 -4.68 21.10
N LEU A 378 45.91 -5.24 22.26
CA LEU A 378 46.31 -4.53 23.48
C LEU A 378 47.79 -4.76 23.73
N THR A 379 48.58 -3.69 23.89
CA THR A 379 49.99 -3.73 24.24
C THR A 379 50.19 -3.20 25.65
N PHE A 380 51.03 -3.89 26.43
CA PHE A 380 51.29 -3.58 27.85
C PHE A 380 52.77 -3.33 28.06
N ASP A 381 53.11 -2.24 28.78
CA ASP A 381 54.43 -1.95 29.26
C ASP A 381 54.38 -1.45 30.70
N PRO A 382 54.96 -2.22 31.67
CA PRO A 382 55.58 -3.55 31.56
C PRO A 382 54.55 -4.67 31.27
N PRO A 383 55.02 -5.87 30.82
CA PRO A 383 54.18 -7.03 30.56
C PRO A 383 53.29 -7.42 31.74
N LEU A 384 52.17 -8.09 31.45
CA LEU A 384 51.25 -8.63 32.45
C LEU A 384 51.89 -9.80 33.21
N ALA A 385 51.68 -9.85 34.53
CA ALA A 385 52.37 -10.79 35.41
C ALA A 385 51.99 -12.27 35.23
N ARG A 386 50.88 -12.54 34.56
CA ARG A 386 50.33 -13.91 34.35
C ARG A 386 49.58 -13.97 33.03
N PRO A 387 49.50 -15.17 32.41
CA PRO A 387 48.62 -15.40 31.26
C PRO A 387 47.15 -15.47 31.73
N ALA A 388 46.24 -15.15 30.77
CA ALA A 388 44.82 -15.45 30.88
C ALA A 388 44.48 -16.68 30.01
N GLU A 389 43.47 -17.41 30.38
CA GLU A 389 42.92 -18.47 29.52
C GLU A 389 42.21 -17.84 28.32
N PRO A 390 42.33 -18.40 27.11
CA PRO A 390 41.53 -18.01 25.98
C PRO A 390 40.04 -18.03 26.34
N GLY A 391 39.30 -16.98 25.96
CA GLY A 391 37.90 -16.84 26.35
C GLY A 391 37.69 -16.03 27.61
N THR A 392 38.72 -15.61 28.35
CA THR A 392 38.60 -14.69 29.46
C THR A 392 38.01 -13.39 29.00
N ILE A 393 36.99 -12.91 29.73
CA ILE A 393 36.37 -11.59 29.45
C ILE A 393 37.13 -10.53 30.22
N ILE A 394 37.59 -9.52 29.52
CA ILE A 394 38.30 -8.37 30.11
C ILE A 394 37.59 -7.07 29.72
N THR A 395 37.77 -6.07 30.52
CA THR A 395 37.31 -4.71 30.26
C THR A 395 38.51 -3.78 30.29
N PHE A 396 38.62 -2.91 29.28
CA PHE A 396 39.83 -2.06 29.15
C PHE A 396 39.50 -0.68 28.58
N ARG A 397 40.43 0.23 28.82
CA ARG A 397 40.61 1.51 28.14
C ARG A 397 42.05 1.61 27.71
N GLY A 398 42.33 2.21 26.56
CA GLY A 398 43.70 2.29 26.05
C GLY A 398 43.91 3.48 25.15
N GLN A 399 45.18 3.86 24.95
CA GLN A 399 45.55 4.86 23.98
C GLN A 399 45.59 4.20 22.61
N ALA A 400 44.75 4.65 21.66
CA ALA A 400 44.74 4.14 20.31
C ALA A 400 45.99 4.61 19.51
N LYS A 401 46.80 3.68 19.03
CA LYS A 401 48.06 3.98 18.34
C LYS A 401 47.96 3.87 16.83
N SER A 402 47.22 2.89 16.34
CA SER A 402 46.99 2.67 14.91
C SER A 402 45.73 1.79 14.68
N PHE A 403 45.29 1.75 13.43
CA PHE A 403 44.23 0.82 13.03
C PHE A 403 44.44 0.31 11.60
N THR A 404 43.80 -0.80 11.28
CA THR A 404 43.69 -1.34 9.92
C THR A 404 42.23 -1.55 9.57
N LYS A 405 41.86 -1.39 8.28
CA LYS A 405 40.47 -1.57 7.81
C LYS A 405 40.19 -3.01 7.42
N GLU A 406 41.18 -3.70 6.81
CA GLU A 406 41.05 -5.08 6.33
C GLU A 406 42.35 -5.87 6.60
N PRO A 407 42.32 -6.88 7.49
CA PRO A 407 41.26 -7.11 8.46
C PRO A 407 41.15 -5.96 9.44
N PHE A 408 39.93 -5.69 9.93
CA PHE A 408 39.70 -4.62 10.90
C PHE A 408 40.42 -4.92 12.22
N MET A 409 41.22 -3.96 12.69
CA MET A 409 41.97 -4.08 13.92
C MET A 409 42.32 -2.72 14.46
N VAL A 410 42.11 -2.48 15.76
CA VAL A 410 42.62 -1.29 16.43
C VAL A 410 43.69 -1.71 17.42
N HIS A 411 44.84 -0.99 17.41
CA HIS A 411 45.98 -1.23 18.31
C HIS A 411 45.96 -0.21 19.44
N PHE A 412 45.91 -0.71 20.66
CA PHE A 412 45.90 0.08 21.88
C PHE A 412 47.13 -0.16 22.72
N GLU A 413 47.66 0.89 23.32
CA GLU A 413 48.55 0.82 24.45
C GLU A 413 47.71 0.95 25.74
N VAL A 414 47.80 -0.02 26.66
CA VAL A 414 46.92 -0.15 27.79
C VAL A 414 47.73 -0.18 29.07
N GLU A 415 47.46 0.78 29.97
CA GLU A 415 47.97 0.75 31.35
C GLU A 415 47.22 -0.27 32.17
N LYS A 416 47.93 -0.93 33.14
CA LYS A 416 47.34 -2.00 33.94
C LYS A 416 46.14 -1.54 34.78
N GLU A 417 46.15 -0.32 35.17
CA GLU A 417 45.07 0.34 35.93
C GLU A 417 43.78 0.46 35.12
N ASN A 418 43.94 0.50 33.79
CA ASN A 418 42.84 0.59 32.85
C ASN A 418 42.37 -0.79 32.33
N LEU A 419 42.84 -1.89 32.96
CA LEU A 419 42.47 -3.25 32.64
C LEU A 419 41.80 -3.92 33.87
N THR A 420 40.60 -4.49 33.63
CA THR A 420 39.90 -5.30 34.65
C THR A 420 39.51 -6.67 34.07
N GLY A 421 39.21 -7.64 34.92
CA GLY A 421 38.88 -9.00 34.49
C GLY A 421 40.12 -9.89 34.16
N TRP A 422 41.35 -9.31 34.18
CA TRP A 422 42.57 -10.07 34.02
C TRP A 422 42.91 -10.87 35.29
N PRO A 423 43.46 -12.14 35.21
CA PRO A 423 43.81 -12.90 36.41
C PRO A 423 44.76 -12.17 37.33
N GLY A 424 44.41 -12.04 38.58
CA GLY A 424 45.22 -11.38 39.63
C GLY A 424 46.50 -12.19 40.00
N PRO A 425 47.43 -11.62 40.80
CA PRO A 425 48.61 -12.35 41.28
C PRO A 425 48.18 -13.58 42.07
N PRO A 426 49.02 -14.67 42.07
CA PRO A 426 48.71 -15.88 42.82
C PRO A 426 48.58 -15.53 44.33
N PRO A 427 47.67 -16.19 45.05
CA PRO A 427 47.63 -16.02 46.49
C PRO A 427 49.02 -16.33 47.09
N PRO A 428 49.44 -15.54 48.10
CA PRO A 428 50.75 -15.78 48.70
C PRO A 428 50.86 -17.23 49.19
N LYS A 429 51.96 -17.91 48.79
CA LYS A 429 52.20 -19.26 49.28
C LYS A 429 52.18 -19.23 50.79
N LYS A 430 51.28 -19.96 51.43
CA LYS A 430 51.32 -20.17 52.92
C LYS A 430 52.69 -20.64 53.27
N ALA A 431 53.42 -19.87 54.10
CA ALA A 431 54.73 -20.28 54.61
C ALA A 431 54.59 -21.62 55.34
N VAL A 432 55.33 -22.63 54.86
CA VAL A 432 55.40 -23.91 55.55
C VAL A 432 56.19 -23.69 56.81
N VAL A 433 55.51 -23.61 57.94
CA VAL A 433 56.13 -23.53 59.27
C VAL A 433 56.70 -24.91 59.55
N HIS A 434 58.02 -25.10 59.29
CA HIS A 434 58.73 -26.28 59.81
C HIS A 434 58.75 -26.22 61.33
N LYS A 435 57.90 -26.98 62.00
CA LYS A 435 58.03 -27.27 63.42
C LYS A 435 59.36 -27.99 63.62
N LYS A 436 60.39 -27.30 64.23
CA LYS A 436 61.54 -27.94 64.79
C LYS A 436 61.07 -28.95 65.86
N LYS A 437 61.36 -30.22 65.75
CA LYS A 437 61.29 -31.13 66.83
C LYS A 437 62.44 -30.77 67.78
N VAL A 438 62.05 -30.45 69.05
CA VAL A 438 62.97 -30.35 70.13
C VAL A 438 63.00 -31.79 70.73
N GLU A 439 64.19 -32.40 70.80
CA GLU A 439 64.47 -33.59 71.60
C GLU A 439 64.53 -33.21 73.08
#